data_e81052f3c3e21fa2fd8616719467fa19
#
_entry.id   e81052f3c3e21fa2fd8616719467fa19
#
_cell.length_a   1.000
_cell.length_b   1.000
_cell.length_c   1.000
_cell.angle_alpha   90.00
_cell.angle_beta   90.00
_cell.angle_gamma   90.00
#
_symmetry.space_group_name_H-M   'P 1'
#
loop_
_entity.id
_entity.type
_entity.pdbx_description
1 polymer ?
#
loop_
_entity_poly.entity_id
_entity_poly.type
_entity_poly.pdbx_seq_one_letter_code
_entity_poly.pdbx_strand_id
1 'polypeptide(L)'
;MTLVDTNVLADVLTSDPTWYTWSAEALRRRAALGPLLINEIVYAELSARADSEARLGKALTELDIVLARTPTAALFLAGKIFYRYRTAGGVRTGVLPDFFIGAHAQIVQWPLITRDLRRYRTYFPDVELIAPNT
;
A
#
# COMPACT_ATOMS: atom_id res chain seq x y z
N MET A 1 -11.17 3.58 8.07
CA MET A 1 -9.83 2.98 7.95
C MET A 1 -9.34 3.06 6.52
N THR A 2 -8.05 3.35 6.34
CA THR A 2 -7.46 3.50 5.01
C THR A 2 -6.12 2.77 4.98
N LEU A 3 -5.92 1.90 3.99
CA LEU A 3 -4.63 1.27 3.73
C LEU A 3 -3.73 2.22 2.94
N VAL A 4 -2.43 2.15 3.21
CA VAL A 4 -1.45 3.01 2.56
C VAL A 4 -0.43 2.15 1.82
N ASP A 5 -0.25 2.43 0.53
CA ASP A 5 0.75 1.75 -0.29
C ASP A 5 2.16 2.22 0.07
N THR A 6 3.12 1.36 -0.15
CA THR A 6 4.53 1.62 0.16
C THR A 6 5.04 2.91 -0.47
N ASN A 7 4.70 3.17 -1.74
CA ASN A 7 5.23 4.34 -2.44
C ASN A 7 4.85 5.66 -1.76
N VAL A 8 3.65 5.73 -1.19
CA VAL A 8 3.18 6.94 -0.52
C VAL A 8 3.96 7.20 0.77
N LEU A 9 4.19 6.16 1.57
CA LEU A 9 4.98 6.31 2.79
C LEU A 9 6.46 6.56 2.47
N ALA A 10 7.00 5.90 1.47
CA ALA A 10 8.36 6.15 1.04
C ALA A 10 8.58 7.61 0.63
N ASP A 11 7.60 8.21 -0.07
CA ASP A 11 7.67 9.63 -0.46
C ASP A 11 7.82 10.53 0.75
N VAL A 12 7.06 10.27 1.81
CA VAL A 12 7.09 11.10 3.01
C VAL A 12 8.37 10.84 3.82
N LEU A 13 8.74 9.57 3.99
CA LEU A 13 9.91 9.21 4.80
C LEU A 13 11.22 9.65 4.17
N THR A 14 11.30 9.74 2.85
CA THR A 14 12.52 10.16 2.13
C THR A 14 12.45 11.59 1.65
N SER A 15 11.37 12.32 1.92
CA SER A 15 11.14 13.68 1.42
C SER A 15 11.32 13.75 -0.10
N ASP A 16 10.60 12.89 -0.82
CA ASP A 16 10.68 12.80 -2.27
C ASP A 16 10.40 14.19 -2.90
N PRO A 17 11.29 14.72 -3.75
CA PRO A 17 11.13 16.07 -4.28
C PRO A 17 9.91 16.25 -5.18
N THR A 18 9.42 15.18 -5.79
CA THR A 18 8.26 15.25 -6.68
C THR A 18 6.96 14.99 -5.94
N TRP A 19 6.93 13.97 -5.07
CA TRP A 19 5.70 13.42 -4.53
C TRP A 19 5.44 13.71 -3.06
N TYR A 20 6.42 14.27 -2.33
CA TYR A 20 6.24 14.52 -0.89
C TYR A 20 4.94 15.26 -0.58
N THR A 21 4.70 16.37 -1.27
CA THR A 21 3.54 17.24 -0.99
C THR A 21 2.23 16.48 -1.19
N TRP A 22 2.10 15.78 -2.31
CA TRP A 22 0.88 15.03 -2.57
C TRP A 22 0.67 13.91 -1.55
N SER A 23 1.72 13.15 -1.30
CA SER A 23 1.62 11.99 -0.40
C SER A 23 1.35 12.42 1.03
N ALA A 24 2.04 13.45 1.52
CA ALA A 24 1.81 13.96 2.87
C ALA A 24 0.39 14.50 3.03
N GLU A 25 -0.12 15.21 2.03
CA GLU A 25 -1.47 15.75 2.06
C GLU A 25 -2.52 14.66 2.03
N ALA A 26 -2.33 13.62 1.22
CA ALA A 26 -3.24 12.49 1.17
C ALA A 26 -3.31 11.76 2.52
N LEU A 27 -2.16 11.53 3.15
CA LEU A 27 -2.11 10.93 4.49
C LEU A 27 -2.84 11.80 5.51
N ARG A 28 -2.59 13.09 5.49
CA ARG A 28 -3.22 14.03 6.43
C ARG A 28 -4.74 14.03 6.30
N ARG A 29 -5.24 14.09 5.07
CA ARG A 29 -6.69 14.09 4.81
C ARG A 29 -7.35 12.83 5.30
N ARG A 30 -6.75 11.67 5.00
CA ARG A 30 -7.33 10.40 5.38
C ARG A 30 -7.22 10.15 6.88
N ALA A 31 -6.14 10.61 7.52
CA ALA A 31 -5.99 10.51 8.96
C ALA A 31 -7.09 11.24 9.72
N ALA A 32 -7.59 12.34 9.17
CA ALA A 32 -8.70 13.09 9.75
C ALA A 32 -10.03 12.30 9.72
N LEU A 33 -10.14 11.31 8.83
CA LEU A 33 -11.35 10.49 8.68
C LEU A 33 -11.27 9.17 9.45
N GLY A 34 -10.11 8.75 9.88
CA GLY A 34 -9.94 7.49 10.60
C GLY A 34 -8.52 6.97 10.54
N PRO A 35 -8.26 5.78 11.12
CA PRO A 35 -6.92 5.22 11.19
C PRO A 35 -6.31 4.95 9.82
N LEU A 36 -5.00 5.18 9.73
CA LEU A 36 -4.18 4.79 8.58
C LEU A 36 -3.47 3.49 8.93
N LEU A 37 -3.49 2.54 8.00
CA LEU A 37 -2.93 1.21 8.25
C LEU A 37 -2.01 0.78 7.12
N ILE A 38 -1.03 -0.04 7.47
CA ILE A 38 -0.21 -0.78 6.51
C ILE A 38 -0.28 -2.25 6.88
N ASN A 39 -0.05 -3.12 5.91
CA ASN A 39 0.09 -4.53 6.22
C ASN A 39 1.56 -4.92 6.30
N GLU A 40 1.83 -6.19 6.61
CA GLU A 40 3.19 -6.69 6.76
C GLU A 40 4.00 -6.62 5.45
N ILE A 41 3.34 -6.61 4.31
CA ILE A 41 4.02 -6.49 3.01
C ILE A 41 4.60 -5.08 2.85
N VAL A 42 3.79 -4.06 3.13
CA VAL A 42 4.24 -2.68 3.10
C VAL A 42 5.36 -2.47 4.13
N TYR A 43 5.18 -3.02 5.34
CA TYR A 43 6.21 -2.92 6.36
C TYR A 43 7.54 -3.52 5.89
N ALA A 44 7.49 -4.72 5.28
CA ALA A 44 8.69 -5.37 4.77
C ALA A 44 9.36 -4.54 3.67
N GLU A 45 8.58 -3.96 2.76
CA GLU A 45 9.13 -3.12 1.71
C GLU A 45 9.79 -1.86 2.27
N LEU A 46 9.18 -1.23 3.27
CA LEU A 46 9.77 -0.07 3.93
C LEU A 46 11.05 -0.45 4.68
N SER A 47 11.07 -1.65 5.28
CA SER A 47 12.22 -2.14 6.02
C SER A 47 13.46 -2.28 5.17
N ALA A 48 13.30 -2.57 3.88
CA ALA A 48 14.43 -2.75 2.96
C ALA A 48 15.31 -1.50 2.87
N ARG A 49 14.75 -0.31 3.08
CA ARG A 49 15.49 0.96 3.00
C ARG A 49 15.67 1.64 4.35
N ALA A 50 15.09 1.10 5.42
CA ALA A 50 15.19 1.71 6.73
C ALA A 50 16.56 1.44 7.36
N ASP A 51 17.07 2.42 8.11
CA ASP A 51 18.36 2.27 8.80
C ASP A 51 18.28 1.27 9.93
N SER A 52 17.14 1.19 10.62
CA SER A 52 16.93 0.26 11.73
C SER A 52 15.45 0.07 11.99
N GLU A 53 15.12 -1.02 12.66
CA GLU A 53 13.76 -1.29 13.10
C GLU A 53 13.24 -0.19 14.02
N ALA A 54 14.08 0.27 14.94
CA ALA A 54 13.70 1.32 15.88
C ALA A 54 13.34 2.62 15.18
N ARG A 55 14.12 3.01 14.16
CA ARG A 55 13.85 4.24 13.40
C ARG A 55 12.59 4.13 12.57
N LEU A 56 12.36 2.98 11.94
CA LEU A 56 11.14 2.76 11.18
C LEU A 56 9.93 2.80 12.10
N GLY A 57 10.00 2.11 13.24
CA GLY A 57 8.92 2.10 14.21
C GLY A 57 8.58 3.50 14.72
N LYS A 58 9.61 4.30 15.01
CA LYS A 58 9.41 5.69 15.45
C LYS A 58 8.72 6.52 14.38
N ALA A 59 9.16 6.40 13.12
CA ALA A 59 8.57 7.16 12.02
C ALA A 59 7.10 6.79 11.82
N LEU A 60 6.77 5.50 11.86
CA LEU A 60 5.39 5.06 11.72
C LEU A 60 4.52 5.53 12.89
N THR A 61 5.05 5.52 14.10
CA THR A 61 4.34 6.03 15.28
C THR A 61 4.07 7.54 15.15
N GLU A 62 5.05 8.30 14.68
CA GLU A 62 4.88 9.75 14.49
C GLU A 62 3.82 10.08 13.45
N LEU A 63 3.63 9.21 12.46
CA LEU A 63 2.59 9.36 11.43
C LEU A 63 1.26 8.72 11.86
N ASP A 64 1.19 8.13 13.04
CA ASP A 64 0.03 7.38 13.53
C ASP A 64 -0.37 6.24 12.58
N ILE A 65 0.61 5.59 11.97
CA ILE A 65 0.38 4.44 11.10
C ILE A 65 0.39 3.16 11.92
N VAL A 66 -0.63 2.33 11.75
CA VAL A 66 -0.81 1.09 12.50
C VAL A 66 -0.61 -0.10 11.56
N LEU A 67 0.09 -1.13 12.05
CA LEU A 67 0.26 -2.38 11.30
C LEU A 67 -1.00 -3.24 11.45
N ALA A 68 -1.61 -3.60 10.33
CA ALA A 68 -2.75 -4.50 10.25
C ALA A 68 -2.32 -5.78 9.55
N ARG A 69 -2.61 -6.93 10.18
CA ARG A 69 -2.27 -8.22 9.58
C ARG A 69 -3.14 -8.48 8.36
N THR A 70 -2.54 -8.99 7.29
CA THR A 70 -3.27 -9.38 6.08
C THR A 70 -4.15 -10.59 6.38
N PRO A 71 -5.47 -10.51 6.15
CA PRO A 71 -6.34 -11.66 6.36
C PRO A 71 -5.97 -12.82 5.43
N THR A 72 -6.17 -14.05 5.90
CA THR A 72 -5.89 -15.24 5.09
C THR A 72 -6.67 -15.22 3.78
N ALA A 73 -7.92 -14.75 3.79
CA ALA A 73 -8.71 -14.61 2.58
C ALA A 73 -8.04 -13.69 1.55
N ALA A 74 -7.39 -12.63 2.01
CA ALA A 74 -6.67 -11.72 1.11
C ALA A 74 -5.40 -12.37 0.55
N LEU A 75 -4.70 -13.16 1.35
CA LEU A 75 -3.53 -13.90 0.88
C LEU A 75 -3.94 -14.89 -0.22
N PHE A 76 -5.04 -15.61 -0.01
CA PHE A 76 -5.57 -16.55 -1.00
C PHE A 76 -5.95 -15.82 -2.30
N LEU A 77 -6.66 -14.73 -2.19
CA LEU A 77 -7.07 -13.92 -3.35
C LEU A 77 -5.84 -13.42 -4.13
N ALA A 78 -4.83 -12.92 -3.42
CA ALA A 78 -3.61 -12.43 -4.05
C ALA A 78 -2.90 -13.54 -4.83
N GLY A 79 -2.84 -14.75 -4.26
CA GLY A 79 -2.26 -15.90 -4.93
C GLY A 79 -3.01 -16.28 -6.20
N LYS A 80 -4.34 -16.24 -6.16
CA LYS A 80 -5.18 -16.55 -7.34
C LYS A 80 -5.00 -15.53 -8.45
N ILE A 81 -4.93 -14.25 -8.10
CA ILE A 81 -4.71 -13.18 -9.08
C ILE A 81 -3.32 -13.29 -9.68
N PHE A 82 -2.31 -13.58 -8.86
CA PHE A 82 -0.95 -13.76 -9.36
C PHE A 82 -0.85 -14.94 -10.32
N TYR A 83 -1.53 -16.06 -10.01
CA TYR A 83 -1.57 -17.21 -10.90
C TYR A 83 -2.19 -16.86 -12.26
N ARG A 84 -3.31 -16.14 -12.27
CA ARG A 84 -3.94 -15.68 -13.52
C ARG A 84 -3.02 -14.75 -14.30
N TYR A 85 -2.33 -13.86 -13.59
CA TYR A 85 -1.37 -12.95 -14.22
C TYR A 85 -0.27 -13.74 -14.93
N ARG A 86 0.30 -14.75 -14.27
CA ARG A 86 1.38 -15.57 -14.85
C ARG A 86 0.87 -16.41 -16.01
N THR A 87 -0.29 -17.03 -15.91
CA THR A 87 -0.85 -17.87 -16.99
C THR A 87 -1.29 -17.05 -18.18
N ALA A 88 -1.58 -15.78 -18.01
CA ALA A 88 -1.89 -14.86 -19.10
C ALA A 88 -0.65 -14.27 -19.76
N GLY A 89 0.54 -14.77 -19.44
CA GLY A 89 1.80 -14.33 -20.03
C GLY A 89 2.54 -13.26 -19.23
N GLY A 90 2.10 -12.97 -18.01
CA GLY A 90 2.78 -12.02 -17.16
C GLY A 90 4.17 -12.50 -16.75
N VAL A 91 5.19 -11.66 -16.92
CA VAL A 91 6.58 -12.03 -16.68
C VAL A 91 7.20 -11.28 -15.49
N ARG A 92 6.54 -10.26 -14.97
CA ARG A 92 7.05 -9.48 -13.84
C ARG A 92 6.88 -10.27 -12.55
N THR A 93 7.95 -10.38 -11.78
CA THR A 93 7.88 -10.99 -10.45
C THR A 93 7.60 -9.95 -9.36
N GLY A 94 7.97 -8.68 -9.60
CA GLY A 94 7.81 -7.61 -8.63
C GLY A 94 6.38 -7.12 -8.42
N VAL A 95 5.38 -7.70 -9.11
CA VAL A 95 3.98 -7.30 -8.94
C VAL A 95 3.29 -8.00 -7.78
N LEU A 96 3.85 -9.11 -7.28
CA LEU A 96 3.22 -9.88 -6.21
C LEU A 96 2.94 -9.08 -4.95
N PRO A 97 3.88 -8.21 -4.47
CA PRO A 97 3.58 -7.35 -3.32
C PRO A 97 2.34 -6.49 -3.51
N ASP A 98 2.16 -5.91 -4.71
CA ASP A 98 0.99 -5.09 -4.99
C ASP A 98 -0.30 -5.92 -4.97
N PHE A 99 -0.23 -7.19 -5.39
CA PHE A 99 -1.39 -8.06 -5.33
C PHE A 99 -1.79 -8.35 -3.88
N PHE A 100 -0.83 -8.51 -2.96
CA PHE A 100 -1.14 -8.66 -1.54
C PHE A 100 -1.80 -7.39 -0.98
N ILE A 101 -1.33 -6.22 -1.37
CA ILE A 101 -1.87 -4.96 -0.89
C ILE A 101 -3.28 -4.74 -1.44
N GLY A 102 -3.47 -4.93 -2.75
CA GLY A 102 -4.77 -4.77 -3.38
C GLY A 102 -5.81 -5.76 -2.87
N ALA A 103 -5.41 -7.02 -2.70
CA ALA A 103 -6.31 -8.05 -2.17
C ALA A 103 -6.72 -7.74 -0.74
N HIS A 104 -5.80 -7.23 0.08
CA HIS A 104 -6.12 -6.82 1.44
C HIS A 104 -7.21 -5.74 1.45
N ALA A 105 -7.01 -4.70 0.65
CA ALA A 105 -7.98 -3.61 0.54
C ALA A 105 -9.34 -4.13 0.08
N GLN A 106 -9.36 -5.04 -0.89
CA GLN A 106 -10.61 -5.58 -1.42
C GLN A 106 -11.36 -6.42 -0.38
N ILE A 107 -10.68 -7.30 0.32
CA ILE A 107 -11.31 -8.19 1.30
C ILE A 107 -11.88 -7.41 2.48
N VAL A 108 -11.15 -6.42 3.00
CA VAL A 108 -11.63 -5.64 4.15
C VAL A 108 -12.46 -4.43 3.73
N GLN A 109 -12.53 -4.13 2.44
CA GLN A 109 -13.27 -3.00 1.88
C GLN A 109 -12.80 -1.65 2.43
N TRP A 110 -11.49 -1.49 2.55
CA TRP A 110 -10.88 -0.22 2.92
C TRP A 110 -10.34 0.48 1.68
N PRO A 111 -10.45 1.81 1.60
CA PRO A 111 -9.76 2.56 0.55
C PRO A 111 -8.25 2.38 0.64
N LEU A 112 -7.58 2.55 -0.49
CA LEU A 112 -6.13 2.44 -0.60
C LEU A 112 -5.56 3.74 -1.15
N ILE A 113 -4.61 4.34 -0.43
CA ILE A 113 -3.83 5.48 -0.93
C ILE A 113 -2.65 4.94 -1.71
N THR A 114 -2.53 5.31 -2.98
CA THR A 114 -1.46 4.83 -3.85
C THR A 114 -1.16 5.84 -4.94
N ARG A 115 0.08 5.81 -5.46
CA ARG A 115 0.41 6.52 -6.70
C ARG A 115 0.25 5.64 -7.94
N ASP A 116 0.10 4.33 -7.77
CA ASP A 116 0.04 3.37 -8.87
C ASP A 116 -1.42 3.02 -9.21
N LEU A 117 -2.11 4.00 -9.79
CA LEU A 117 -3.52 3.87 -10.11
C LEU A 117 -3.79 2.74 -11.11
N ARG A 118 -2.95 2.65 -12.15
CA ARG A 118 -3.20 1.72 -13.25
C ARG A 118 -3.21 0.27 -12.82
N ARG A 119 -2.21 -0.15 -12.03
CA ARG A 119 -2.08 -1.56 -11.62
C ARG A 119 -3.24 -1.99 -10.75
N TYR A 120 -3.63 -1.16 -9.79
CA TYR A 120 -4.73 -1.51 -8.91
C TYR A 120 -6.07 -1.50 -9.64
N ARG A 121 -6.29 -0.58 -10.56
CA ARG A 121 -7.52 -0.59 -11.38
C ARG A 121 -7.66 -1.85 -12.20
N THR A 122 -6.55 -2.33 -12.74
CA THR A 122 -6.56 -3.51 -13.63
C THR A 122 -6.97 -4.77 -12.87
N TYR A 123 -6.43 -4.97 -11.67
CA TYR A 123 -6.60 -6.22 -10.95
C TYR A 123 -7.60 -6.13 -9.80
N PHE A 124 -7.87 -4.94 -9.32
CA PHE A 124 -8.76 -4.71 -8.18
C PHE A 124 -9.71 -3.55 -8.47
N PRO A 125 -10.59 -3.70 -9.49
CA PRO A 125 -11.44 -2.59 -9.92
C PRO A 125 -12.44 -2.13 -8.86
N ASP A 126 -12.74 -2.98 -7.88
CA ASP A 126 -13.71 -2.65 -6.83
C ASP A 126 -13.08 -1.92 -5.63
N VAL A 127 -11.76 -1.80 -5.59
CA VAL A 127 -11.09 -1.07 -4.51
C VAL A 127 -11.17 0.43 -4.77
N GLU A 128 -11.61 1.18 -3.77
CA GLU A 128 -11.58 2.64 -3.84
C GLU A 128 -10.12 3.11 -3.73
N LEU A 129 -9.65 3.82 -4.74
CA LEU A 129 -8.29 4.32 -4.78
C LEU A 129 -8.25 5.82 -4.52
N ILE A 130 -7.36 6.24 -3.61
CA ILE A 130 -7.03 7.63 -3.39
C ILE A 130 -5.67 7.85 -4.05
N ALA A 131 -5.68 8.47 -5.22
CA ALA A 131 -4.52 8.55 -6.09
C ALA A 131 -4.43 9.93 -6.73
N PRO A 132 -3.24 10.33 -7.22
CA PRO A 132 -3.12 11.61 -7.91
C PRO A 132 -4.01 11.64 -9.14
N ASN A 133 -4.61 12.80 -9.40
CA ASN A 133 -5.35 13.03 -10.64
C ASN A 133 -4.33 13.22 -11.76
N THR A 134 -4.37 12.34 -12.72
CA THR A 134 -3.48 12.40 -13.87
C THR A 134 -4.27 12.63 -15.12
#